data_8e2feb38ee8ec32bfe60dab77b294470
#
_entry.id   8e2feb38ee8ec32bfe60dab77b294470
#
_cell.length_a   1.000
_cell.length_b   1.000
_cell.length_c   1.000
_cell.angle_alpha   90.00
_cell.angle_beta   90.00
_cell.angle_gamma   90.00
#
_symmetry.space_group_name_H-M   'P 1'
#
loop_
_entity.id
_entity.type
_entity.pdbx_description
1 polymer ?
#
loop_
_entity_poly.entity_id
_entity_poly.type
_entity_poly.pdbx_seq_one_letter_code
_entity_poly.pdbx_strand_id
1 'polypeptide(L)'
;MSTTDQLVDSFAAMVKGRRVPIRPEDKAQRLRTFGEKLPKRMPQSFESFLSRYSFPAFDVLGITLLEWDSDSNKYITEASAPKNSLSELLIPAGYVQIGRLDTGDFDAICFDLNRQAQNRECRAVQVDYEDILCNWKVRVTGELWPSFVKLVESALSSDDPQVYYEEPIE
;
A
#
# COMPACT_ATOMS: atom_id res chain seq x y z
N MET A 1 17.05 -10.49 -12.63
CA MET A 1 16.02 -9.53 -12.17
C MET A 1 14.73 -9.80 -12.96
N SER A 2 13.61 -9.95 -12.27
CA SER A 2 12.32 -10.18 -12.92
C SER A 2 11.79 -8.91 -13.59
N THR A 3 10.86 -9.06 -14.55
CA THR A 3 10.16 -7.90 -15.13
C THR A 3 9.42 -7.08 -14.07
N THR A 4 8.89 -7.75 -13.07
CA THR A 4 8.23 -7.10 -11.92
C THR A 4 9.21 -6.23 -11.13
N ASP A 5 10.43 -6.72 -10.87
CA ASP A 5 11.44 -5.94 -10.17
C ASP A 5 11.86 -4.70 -10.97
N GLN A 6 12.00 -4.84 -12.29
CA GLN A 6 12.31 -3.71 -13.17
C GLN A 6 11.21 -2.65 -13.14
N LEU A 7 9.94 -3.07 -13.13
CA LEU A 7 8.80 -2.17 -13.05
C LEU A 7 8.78 -1.42 -11.71
N VAL A 8 9.02 -2.14 -10.62
CA VAL A 8 9.12 -1.57 -9.26
C VAL A 8 10.28 -0.58 -9.16
N ASP A 9 11.43 -0.90 -9.73
CA ASP A 9 12.59 0.00 -9.75
C ASP A 9 12.32 1.27 -10.54
N SER A 10 11.62 1.16 -11.67
CA SER A 10 11.20 2.32 -12.47
C SER A 10 10.22 3.21 -11.70
N PHE A 11 9.29 2.62 -10.98
CA PHE A 11 8.36 3.34 -10.13
C PHE A 11 9.09 4.08 -9.00
N ALA A 12 9.98 3.40 -8.30
CA ALA A 12 10.79 4.01 -7.24
C ALA A 12 11.64 5.18 -7.76
N ALA A 13 12.25 5.04 -8.93
CA ALA A 13 13.02 6.10 -9.58
C ALA A 13 12.14 7.30 -9.94
N MET A 14 10.95 7.08 -10.46
CA MET A 14 9.99 8.14 -10.78
C MET A 14 9.55 8.89 -9.53
N VAL A 15 9.19 8.18 -8.47
CA VAL A 15 8.79 8.75 -7.17
C VAL A 15 9.93 9.56 -6.56
N LYS A 16 11.16 9.05 -6.60
CA LYS A 16 12.36 9.76 -6.13
C LYS A 16 12.60 11.03 -6.95
N GLY A 17 12.40 10.97 -8.26
CA GLY A 17 12.51 12.14 -9.16
C GLY A 17 11.49 13.23 -8.84
N ARG A 18 10.40 12.90 -8.18
CA ARG A 18 9.37 13.82 -7.68
C ARG A 18 9.60 14.28 -6.24
N ARG A 19 10.83 14.12 -5.72
CA ARG A 19 11.31 14.59 -4.40
C ARG A 19 10.76 13.81 -3.20
N VAL A 20 10.16 12.65 -3.39
CA VAL A 20 9.89 11.75 -2.27
C VAL A 20 11.19 11.09 -1.82
N PRO A 21 11.55 11.11 -0.52
CA PRO A 21 12.80 10.52 -0.04
C PRO A 21 12.73 9.00 0.07
N ILE A 22 12.46 8.34 -1.05
CA ILE A 22 12.51 6.89 -1.16
C ILE A 22 13.96 6.42 -1.26
N ARG A 23 14.30 5.35 -0.55
CA ARG A 23 15.67 4.83 -0.47
C ARG A 23 15.71 3.33 -0.75
N PRO A 24 16.69 2.85 -1.56
CA PRO A 24 16.99 1.43 -1.61
C PRO A 24 17.43 0.94 -0.23
N GLU A 25 16.78 -0.12 0.25
CA GLU A 25 17.12 -0.73 1.53
C GLU A 25 16.61 -2.18 1.54
N ASP A 26 17.41 -3.11 2.03
CA ASP A 26 16.97 -4.50 2.19
C ASP A 26 16.01 -4.61 3.38
N LYS A 27 14.75 -4.86 3.07
CA LYS A 27 13.65 -5.00 4.02
C LYS A 27 13.08 -6.42 4.07
N ALA A 28 13.75 -7.39 3.47
CA ALA A 28 13.21 -8.75 3.32
C ALA A 28 12.81 -9.37 4.67
N GLN A 29 13.61 -9.17 5.72
CA GLN A 29 13.29 -9.70 7.05
C GLN A 29 12.07 -9.02 7.67
N ARG A 30 11.97 -7.70 7.56
CA ARG A 30 10.82 -6.94 8.06
C ARG A 30 9.53 -7.35 7.33
N LEU A 31 9.61 -7.50 6.02
CA LEU A 31 8.50 -7.96 5.20
C LEU A 31 8.05 -9.37 5.61
N ARG A 32 8.98 -10.26 5.88
CA ARG A 32 8.67 -11.61 6.36
C ARG A 32 7.92 -11.59 7.68
N THR A 33 8.42 -10.83 8.66
CA THR A 33 7.78 -10.67 9.97
C THR A 33 6.38 -10.07 9.85
N PHE A 34 6.23 -9.07 8.99
CA PHE A 34 4.93 -8.47 8.70
C PHE A 34 3.97 -9.48 8.04
N GLY A 35 4.45 -10.22 7.05
CA GLY A 35 3.65 -11.20 6.32
C GLY A 35 3.11 -12.34 7.18
N GLU A 36 3.80 -12.69 8.27
CA GLU A 36 3.34 -13.72 9.22
C GLU A 36 2.03 -13.34 9.92
N LYS A 37 1.69 -12.06 9.98
CA LYS A 37 0.45 -11.56 10.60
C LYS A 37 -0.75 -11.61 9.66
N LEU A 38 -0.54 -11.88 8.38
CA LEU A 38 -1.57 -11.84 7.36
C LEU A 38 -2.12 -13.23 7.08
N PRO A 39 -3.43 -13.36 6.73
CA PRO A 39 -4.03 -14.66 6.42
C PRO A 39 -3.52 -15.26 5.11
N LYS A 40 -3.05 -14.41 4.19
CA LYS A 40 -2.45 -14.79 2.91
C LYS A 40 -1.32 -13.82 2.56
N ARG A 41 -0.41 -14.25 1.69
CA ARG A 41 0.65 -13.38 1.21
C ARG A 41 0.10 -12.27 0.32
N MET A 42 0.74 -11.11 0.37
CA MET A 42 0.44 -9.97 -0.48
C MET A 42 0.84 -10.21 -1.95
N PRO A 43 0.40 -9.34 -2.87
CA PRO A 43 0.85 -9.38 -4.26
C PRO A 43 2.38 -9.38 -4.37
N GLN A 44 2.91 -10.19 -5.27
CA GLN A 44 4.36 -10.30 -5.48
C GLN A 44 5.00 -8.96 -5.85
N SER A 45 4.33 -8.18 -6.67
CA SER A 45 4.81 -6.85 -7.06
C SER A 45 4.94 -5.90 -5.87
N PHE A 46 3.98 -5.92 -4.95
CA PHE A 46 4.02 -5.10 -3.76
C PHE A 46 5.05 -5.60 -2.74
N GLU A 47 5.18 -6.92 -2.58
CA GLU A 47 6.27 -7.50 -1.78
C GLU A 47 7.66 -7.13 -2.34
N SER A 48 7.81 -7.13 -3.67
CA SER A 48 9.05 -6.65 -4.30
C SER A 48 9.35 -5.20 -3.93
N PHE A 49 8.35 -4.33 -3.96
CA PHE A 49 8.50 -2.94 -3.57
C PHE A 49 8.89 -2.79 -2.09
N LEU A 50 8.17 -3.44 -1.19
CA LEU A 50 8.42 -3.37 0.25
C LEU A 50 9.76 -4.01 0.67
N SER A 51 10.22 -5.05 -0.03
CA SER A 51 11.48 -5.72 0.31
C SER A 51 12.72 -4.94 -0.11
N ARG A 52 12.59 -4.02 -1.06
CA ARG A 52 13.70 -3.34 -1.73
C ARG A 52 13.83 -1.87 -1.39
N TYR A 53 12.77 -1.25 -0.87
CA TYR A 53 12.73 0.19 -0.61
C TYR A 53 12.16 0.53 0.76
N SER A 54 12.65 1.63 1.28
CA SER A 54 12.12 2.33 2.45
C SER A 54 11.57 3.67 1.97
N PHE A 55 10.39 4.06 2.43
CA PHE A 55 9.74 5.29 1.99
C PHE A 55 8.79 5.85 3.05
N PRO A 56 8.66 7.18 3.14
CA PRO A 56 7.62 7.81 3.94
C PRO A 56 6.25 7.66 3.27
N ALA A 57 5.20 8.06 3.95
CA ALA A 57 3.90 8.21 3.31
C ALA A 57 3.98 9.27 2.20
N PHE A 58 3.40 9.00 1.05
CA PHE A 58 3.36 9.93 -0.08
C PHE A 58 2.11 9.70 -0.94
N ASP A 59 1.69 10.76 -1.63
CA ASP A 59 0.57 10.70 -2.53
C ASP A 59 0.99 10.27 -3.93
N VAL A 60 0.17 9.46 -4.56
CA VAL A 60 0.29 9.06 -5.97
C VAL A 60 -1.09 8.71 -6.51
N LEU A 61 -1.44 9.27 -7.67
CA LEU A 61 -2.71 8.98 -8.37
C LEU A 61 -3.97 9.11 -7.48
N GLY A 62 -3.98 10.09 -6.58
CA GLY A 62 -5.14 10.37 -5.73
C GLY A 62 -5.26 9.53 -4.46
N ILE A 63 -4.27 8.71 -4.16
CA ILE A 63 -4.18 7.98 -2.89
C ILE A 63 -2.92 8.37 -2.13
N THR A 64 -2.95 8.24 -0.81
CA THR A 64 -1.78 8.30 0.04
C THR A 64 -1.34 6.88 0.36
N LEU A 65 -0.17 6.45 -0.13
CA LEU A 65 0.45 5.20 0.30
C LEU A 65 0.99 5.37 1.72
N LEU A 66 0.78 4.37 2.55
CA LEU A 66 1.27 4.37 3.92
C LEU A 66 2.79 4.21 3.97
N GLU A 67 3.37 4.72 5.04
CA GLU A 67 4.81 4.70 5.26
C GLU A 67 5.37 3.29 5.43
N TRP A 68 6.54 3.05 4.86
CA TRP A 68 7.37 1.88 5.05
C TRP A 68 8.81 2.31 5.26
N ASP A 69 9.11 2.81 6.46
CA ASP A 69 10.42 3.30 6.84
C ASP A 69 11.08 2.39 7.90
N SER A 70 12.44 2.43 7.97
CA SER A 70 13.22 1.65 8.93
C SER A 70 13.02 2.10 10.36
N ASP A 71 12.85 3.40 10.58
CA ASP A 71 12.88 4.02 11.91
C ASP A 71 11.50 4.12 12.55
N SER A 72 10.44 3.96 11.77
CA SER A 72 9.09 3.94 12.30
C SER A 72 8.44 2.59 12.08
N ASN A 73 7.90 2.01 13.15
CA ASN A 73 7.00 0.87 13.05
C ASN A 73 5.59 1.32 12.66
N LYS A 74 5.46 2.57 12.16
CA LYS A 74 4.20 3.22 11.92
C LYS A 74 3.62 2.84 10.55
N TYR A 75 2.35 2.90 10.42
CA TYR A 75 1.48 2.89 9.25
C TYR A 75 1.18 1.53 8.62
N ILE A 76 1.94 0.95 7.69
CA ILE A 76 1.52 -0.36 7.13
C ILE A 76 1.48 -1.42 8.25
N THR A 77 2.45 -1.41 9.15
CA THR A 77 2.47 -2.33 10.29
C THR A 77 1.44 -1.98 11.35
N GLU A 78 1.17 -0.69 11.60
CA GLU A 78 0.10 -0.25 12.52
C GLU A 78 -1.28 -0.52 11.95
N ALA A 79 -1.48 -0.31 10.65
CA ALA A 79 -2.73 -0.66 9.98
C ALA A 79 -3.05 -2.15 10.08
N SER A 80 -2.06 -2.96 10.39
CA SER A 80 -2.20 -4.41 10.62
C SER A 80 -2.02 -4.81 12.08
N ALA A 81 -1.87 -3.83 12.99
CA ALA A 81 -1.66 -4.11 14.41
C ALA A 81 -2.96 -4.57 15.10
N PRO A 82 -2.88 -5.55 16.02
CA PRO A 82 -4.06 -6.09 16.69
C PRO A 82 -4.89 -5.07 17.48
N LYS A 83 -4.28 -3.94 17.83
CA LYS A 83 -4.95 -2.86 18.60
C LYS A 83 -5.58 -1.78 17.72
N ASN A 84 -5.41 -1.85 16.41
CA ASN A 84 -6.04 -0.92 15.49
C ASN A 84 -7.42 -1.44 15.13
N SER A 85 -8.45 -0.66 15.36
CA SER A 85 -9.85 -1.06 15.13
C SER A 85 -10.13 -1.42 13.67
N LEU A 86 -9.47 -0.77 12.73
CA LEU A 86 -9.61 -1.11 11.31
C LEU A 86 -9.01 -2.48 11.02
N SER A 87 -7.79 -2.76 11.49
CA SER A 87 -7.11 -4.01 11.22
C SER A 87 -7.76 -5.20 11.91
N GLU A 88 -8.36 -5.02 13.07
CA GLU A 88 -9.12 -6.06 13.77
C GLU A 88 -10.28 -6.61 12.93
N LEU A 89 -10.85 -5.77 12.07
CA LEU A 89 -11.92 -6.15 11.17
C LEU A 89 -11.40 -6.53 9.78
N LEU A 90 -10.52 -5.73 9.21
CA LEU A 90 -10.02 -5.88 7.83
C LEU A 90 -9.19 -7.15 7.66
N ILE A 91 -8.22 -7.41 8.53
CA ILE A 91 -7.30 -8.55 8.38
C ILE A 91 -8.02 -9.89 8.39
N PRO A 92 -8.90 -10.21 9.35
CA PRO A 92 -9.64 -11.48 9.31
C PRO A 92 -10.57 -11.61 8.09
N ALA A 93 -11.02 -10.47 7.55
CA ALA A 93 -11.86 -10.45 6.34
C ALA A 93 -11.05 -10.59 5.04
N GLY A 94 -9.70 -10.64 5.11
CA GLY A 94 -8.82 -10.82 3.96
C GLY A 94 -8.41 -9.51 3.26
N TYR A 95 -8.52 -8.37 3.94
CA TYR A 95 -8.12 -7.06 3.42
C TYR A 95 -6.91 -6.52 4.17
N VAL A 96 -5.92 -6.01 3.43
CA VAL A 96 -4.73 -5.37 4.00
C VAL A 96 -4.69 -3.93 3.58
N GLN A 97 -4.74 -3.01 4.55
CA GLN A 97 -4.66 -1.59 4.25
C GLN A 97 -3.25 -1.20 3.81
N ILE A 98 -3.15 -0.56 2.66
CA ILE A 98 -1.91 -0.03 2.09
C ILE A 98 -1.91 1.49 1.97
N GLY A 99 -3.07 2.11 2.08
CA GLY A 99 -3.21 3.53 1.90
C GLY A 99 -4.58 4.05 2.31
N ARG A 100 -4.83 5.29 1.93
CA ARG A 100 -6.12 5.97 2.08
C ARG A 100 -6.30 6.94 0.92
N LEU A 101 -7.50 7.47 0.73
CA LEU A 101 -7.71 8.56 -0.22
C LEU A 101 -6.95 9.82 0.24
N ASP A 102 -6.42 10.59 -0.72
CA ASP A 102 -5.73 11.86 -0.44
C ASP A 102 -6.69 13.04 -0.26
N THR A 103 -7.99 12.82 -0.45
CA THR A 103 -9.05 13.83 -0.36
C THR A 103 -9.46 14.22 1.06
N GLY A 104 -8.82 13.67 2.08
CA GLY A 104 -9.18 13.87 3.49
C GLY A 104 -10.27 12.93 3.98
N ASP A 105 -10.84 12.11 3.13
CA ASP A 105 -11.68 10.98 3.55
C ASP A 105 -10.83 9.91 4.22
N PHE A 106 -11.36 9.29 5.26
CA PHE A 106 -10.64 8.27 6.01
C PHE A 106 -10.80 6.86 5.44
N ASP A 107 -11.44 6.74 4.27
CA ASP A 107 -11.64 5.45 3.62
C ASP A 107 -10.30 4.76 3.36
N ALA A 108 -10.23 3.50 3.80
CA ALA A 108 -9.03 2.69 3.62
C ALA A 108 -8.91 2.21 2.17
N ILE A 109 -7.70 2.23 1.65
CA ILE A 109 -7.34 1.55 0.40
C ILE A 109 -6.65 0.27 0.76
N CYS A 110 -7.21 -0.86 0.33
CA CYS A 110 -6.77 -2.18 0.72
C CYS A 110 -6.52 -3.09 -0.48
N PHE A 111 -5.57 -4.03 -0.34
CA PHE A 111 -5.57 -5.21 -1.19
C PHE A 111 -6.64 -6.19 -0.74
N ASP A 112 -7.40 -6.72 -1.69
CA ASP A 112 -8.35 -7.81 -1.50
C ASP A 112 -7.63 -9.15 -1.69
N LEU A 113 -7.16 -9.74 -0.60
CA LEU A 113 -6.43 -11.02 -0.64
C LEU A 113 -7.34 -12.22 -0.91
N ASN A 114 -8.67 -12.03 -0.90
CA ASN A 114 -9.63 -13.12 -1.17
C ASN A 114 -9.67 -13.52 -2.66
N ARG A 115 -9.19 -12.66 -3.55
CA ARG A 115 -9.26 -12.84 -5.00
C ARG A 115 -7.90 -12.63 -5.65
N GLN A 116 -6.96 -13.51 -5.33
CA GLN A 116 -5.61 -13.46 -5.89
C GLN A 116 -5.52 -14.18 -7.23
N ALA A 117 -4.95 -13.52 -8.22
CA ALA A 117 -4.61 -14.07 -9.53
C ALA A 117 -3.18 -14.61 -9.55
N GLN A 118 -2.60 -14.78 -10.74
CA GLN A 118 -1.21 -15.18 -10.92
C GLN A 118 -0.26 -14.23 -10.17
N ASN A 119 0.79 -14.77 -9.57
CA ASN A 119 1.76 -14.04 -8.74
C ASN A 119 1.10 -13.32 -7.54
N ARG A 120 -0.02 -13.84 -7.09
CA ARG A 120 -0.80 -13.30 -5.99
C ARG A 120 -1.32 -11.87 -6.23
N GLU A 121 -1.27 -11.41 -7.49
CA GLU A 121 -1.82 -10.09 -7.83
C GLU A 121 -3.31 -10.04 -7.50
N CYS A 122 -3.75 -8.94 -6.92
CA CYS A 122 -5.12 -8.73 -6.52
C CYS A 122 -5.50 -7.26 -6.64
N ARG A 123 -6.78 -7.01 -6.67
CA ARG A 123 -7.32 -5.65 -6.79
C ARG A 123 -7.03 -4.80 -5.55
N ALA A 124 -6.82 -3.52 -5.76
CA ALA A 124 -6.85 -2.49 -4.73
C ALA A 124 -8.26 -1.89 -4.68
N VAL A 125 -8.86 -1.92 -3.50
CA VAL A 125 -10.25 -1.50 -3.28
C VAL A 125 -10.35 -0.42 -2.23
N GLN A 126 -11.38 0.40 -2.34
CA GLN A 126 -11.78 1.37 -1.33
C GLN A 126 -12.77 0.71 -0.37
N VAL A 127 -12.53 0.86 0.93
CA VAL A 127 -13.39 0.35 2.01
C VAL A 127 -13.93 1.52 2.81
N ASP A 128 -15.24 1.50 3.04
CA ASP A 128 -15.94 2.55 3.76
C ASP A 128 -15.52 2.58 5.24
N TYR A 129 -14.90 3.68 5.64
CA TYR A 129 -14.46 3.90 7.02
C TYR A 129 -15.62 4.02 8.01
N GLU A 130 -16.68 4.69 7.60
CA GLU A 130 -17.85 4.94 8.44
C GLU A 130 -18.60 3.65 8.77
N ASP A 131 -18.73 2.74 7.81
CA ASP A 131 -19.32 1.41 8.06
C ASP A 131 -18.49 0.57 9.05
N ILE A 132 -17.18 0.69 9.03
CA ILE A 132 -16.34 0.02 10.02
C ILE A 132 -16.59 0.59 11.42
N LEU A 133 -16.58 1.92 11.55
CA LEU A 133 -16.74 2.56 12.87
C LEU A 133 -18.14 2.43 13.43
N CYS A 134 -19.16 2.63 12.60
CA CYS A 134 -20.55 2.69 13.07
C CYS A 134 -21.24 1.34 13.09
N ASN A 135 -20.91 0.45 12.16
CA ASN A 135 -21.61 -0.80 11.94
C ASN A 135 -20.74 -2.05 12.13
N TRP A 136 -19.45 -1.88 12.39
CA TRP A 136 -18.47 -2.95 12.50
C TRP A 136 -18.50 -3.91 11.28
N LYS A 137 -18.51 -3.32 10.09
CA LYS A 137 -18.74 -4.01 8.81
C LYS A 137 -17.72 -3.58 7.76
N VAL A 138 -17.18 -4.55 7.02
CA VAL A 138 -16.34 -4.26 5.85
C VAL A 138 -17.24 -4.12 4.63
N ARG A 139 -17.31 -2.89 4.09
CA ARG A 139 -18.03 -2.61 2.84
C ARG A 139 -17.07 -2.02 1.81
N VAL A 140 -16.85 -2.77 0.74
CA VAL A 140 -16.09 -2.31 -0.42
C VAL A 140 -16.98 -1.38 -1.25
N THR A 141 -16.53 -0.15 -1.45
CA THR A 141 -17.27 0.87 -2.21
C THR A 141 -16.83 0.95 -3.67
N GLY A 142 -15.65 0.46 -4.01
CA GLY A 142 -15.18 0.44 -5.39
C GLY A 142 -13.81 -0.21 -5.53
N GLU A 143 -13.50 -0.60 -6.77
CA GLU A 143 -12.17 -1.02 -7.18
C GLU A 143 -11.44 0.18 -7.79
N LEU A 144 -10.21 0.43 -7.34
CA LEU A 144 -9.38 1.52 -7.88
C LEU A 144 -8.46 1.02 -8.99
N TRP A 145 -7.78 -0.10 -8.75
CA TRP A 145 -6.93 -0.77 -9.74
C TRP A 145 -7.10 -2.28 -9.64
N PRO A 146 -7.02 -2.99 -10.78
CA PRO A 146 -7.09 -4.45 -10.78
C PRO A 146 -5.88 -5.13 -10.15
N SER A 147 -4.75 -4.40 -10.01
CA SER A 147 -3.53 -4.89 -9.36
C SER A 147 -2.59 -3.73 -9.01
N PHE A 148 -1.60 -3.99 -8.16
CA PHE A 148 -0.52 -3.03 -7.90
C PHE A 148 0.32 -2.77 -9.16
N VAL A 149 0.52 -3.77 -9.99
CA VAL A 149 1.19 -3.61 -11.30
C VAL A 149 0.46 -2.55 -12.13
N LYS A 150 -0.87 -2.59 -12.19
CA LYS A 150 -1.66 -1.60 -12.95
C LYS A 150 -1.60 -0.20 -12.36
N LEU A 151 -1.55 -0.08 -11.04
CA LEU A 151 -1.30 1.20 -10.38
C LEU A 151 0.07 1.77 -10.82
N VAL A 152 1.11 0.96 -10.75
CA VAL A 152 2.48 1.36 -11.12
C VAL A 152 2.56 1.73 -12.61
N GLU A 153 2.00 0.92 -13.49
CA GLU A 153 1.94 1.20 -14.94
C GLU A 153 1.21 2.53 -15.21
N SER A 154 0.10 2.77 -14.54
CA SER A 154 -0.67 4.01 -14.66
C SER A 154 0.14 5.23 -14.21
N ALA A 155 0.86 5.11 -13.10
CA ALA A 155 1.73 6.19 -12.61
C ALA A 155 2.87 6.48 -13.58
N LEU A 156 3.51 5.45 -14.13
CA LEU A 156 4.63 5.60 -15.06
C LEU A 156 4.21 6.15 -16.43
N SER A 157 2.99 5.88 -16.87
CA SER A 157 2.46 6.36 -18.16
C SER A 157 1.78 7.71 -18.08
N SER A 158 1.55 8.24 -16.89
CA SER A 158 0.92 9.55 -16.70
C SER A 158 1.93 10.69 -16.82
N ASP A 159 1.55 11.76 -17.52
CA ASP A 159 2.34 13.01 -17.56
C ASP A 159 2.37 13.70 -16.19
N ASP A 160 1.31 13.56 -15.41
CA ASP A 160 1.22 14.03 -14.04
C ASP A 160 0.65 12.92 -13.13
N PRO A 161 1.52 12.08 -12.55
CA PRO A 161 1.08 11.01 -11.64
C PRO A 161 0.64 11.52 -10.26
N GLN A 162 0.56 12.83 -10.05
CA GLN A 162 0.13 13.45 -8.81
C GLN A 162 0.92 12.97 -7.59
N VAL A 163 2.23 12.84 -7.75
CA VAL A 163 3.14 12.49 -6.66
C VAL A 163 3.38 13.71 -5.78
N TYR A 164 3.06 13.58 -4.51
CA TYR A 164 3.27 14.63 -3.52
C TYR A 164 3.80 14.04 -2.22
N TYR A 165 4.73 14.75 -1.61
CA TYR A 165 5.28 14.44 -0.31
C TYR A 165 5.33 15.69 0.53
N GLU A 166 4.75 15.64 1.72
CA GLU A 166 4.81 16.72 2.70
C GLU A 166 5.97 16.47 3.65
N GLU A 167 6.97 17.36 3.58
CA GLU A 167 8.09 17.30 4.51
C GLU A 167 7.58 17.56 5.94
N PRO A 168 8.01 16.75 6.93
CA PRO A 168 7.66 17.03 8.32
C PRO A 168 8.10 18.42 8.72
N ILE A 169 7.23 19.16 9.38
CA ILE A 169 7.58 20.44 9.99
C ILE A 169 8.46 20.14 11.20
N GLU A 170 9.69 20.62 11.19
CA GLU A 170 10.62 20.51 12.32
C GLU A 170 10.14 21.34 13.53
#